data_d768b004ac0229f6364c406a1617d6fb
#
_entry.id   d768b004ac0229f6364c406a1617d6fb
#
_cell.length_a   1.000
_cell.length_b   1.000
_cell.length_c   1.000
_cell.angle_alpha   90.00
_cell.angle_beta   90.00
_cell.angle_gamma   90.00
#
_symmetry.space_group_name_H-M   'P 1'
#
loop_
_entity.id
_entity.type
_entity.pdbx_description
1 polymer ?
#
loop_
_entity_poly.entity_id
_entity_poly.type
_entity_poly.pdbx_seq_one_letter_code
_entity_poly.pdbx_strand_id
1 'polypeptide(L)'
;MNQQAKGYLLGAIAAASYGMNPLFALPLYEVGMTSESVLFWRYLFALPVLAIMLIARGRNFKLEKRQLLPLVSLGILLALSSLALFESYHFMAAGIASTLLFVYPIMVALIMTLCFHEKLTKLTVFCIVIALSGIGLLYQGDDGDTLSLLGVLLVMASSLFYAIYIVAVNRPFLQGIATLKLTFYTLLFGVFLFAFQVDFGQSLQYPTHWYLWGNAICLAIFPTAISFLCTTQAIQCIGATPTAILGPLEP
;
A
#
# COMPACT_ATOMS: atom_id res chain seq x y z
N MET A 1 -9.69 3.61 25.15
CA MET A 1 -8.65 4.29 24.36
C MET A 1 -9.37 5.33 23.49
N ASN A 2 -8.93 6.59 23.48
CA ASN A 2 -9.51 7.65 22.66
C ASN A 2 -9.40 7.24 21.16
N GLN A 3 -10.42 7.58 20.37
CA GLN A 3 -10.49 7.21 18.94
C GLN A 3 -9.29 7.74 18.15
N GLN A 4 -8.81 8.95 18.50
CA GLN A 4 -7.60 9.51 17.92
C GLN A 4 -6.33 8.69 18.26
N ALA A 5 -6.13 8.37 19.55
CA ALA A 5 -4.98 7.56 19.96
C ALA A 5 -4.97 6.17 19.30
N LYS A 6 -6.18 5.58 19.11
CA LYS A 6 -6.31 4.32 18.36
C LYS A 6 -5.90 4.49 16.90
N GLY A 7 -6.31 5.59 16.25
CA GLY A 7 -5.96 5.87 14.85
C GLY A 7 -4.46 6.03 14.65
N TYR A 8 -3.79 6.78 15.53
CA TYR A 8 -2.32 6.94 15.47
C TYR A 8 -1.58 5.63 15.70
N LEU A 9 -2.00 4.82 16.69
CA LEU A 9 -1.40 3.51 16.94
C LEU A 9 -1.55 2.57 15.73
N LEU A 10 -2.74 2.54 15.14
CA LEU A 10 -3.00 1.72 13.95
C LEU A 10 -2.19 2.21 12.75
N GLY A 11 -2.04 3.52 12.56
CA GLY A 11 -1.19 4.08 11.52
C GLY A 11 0.28 3.69 11.70
N ALA A 12 0.80 3.74 12.92
CA ALA A 12 2.18 3.30 13.22
C ALA A 12 2.38 1.80 12.97
N ILE A 13 1.42 0.95 13.38
CA ILE A 13 1.47 -0.51 13.10
C ILE A 13 1.41 -0.75 11.59
N ALA A 14 0.57 -0.01 10.87
CA ALA A 14 0.45 -0.13 9.42
C ALA A 14 1.78 0.20 8.73
N ALA A 15 2.40 1.32 9.11
CA ALA A 15 3.69 1.76 8.59
C ALA A 15 4.79 0.70 8.87
N ALA A 16 4.99 0.32 10.14
CA ALA A 16 5.98 -0.69 10.52
C ALA A 16 5.78 -2.01 9.76
N SER A 17 4.53 -2.47 9.62
CA SER A 17 4.23 -3.69 8.88
C SER A 17 4.48 -3.55 7.37
N TYR A 18 4.22 -2.37 6.79
CA TYR A 18 4.44 -2.11 5.37
C TYR A 18 5.93 -2.03 5.01
N GLY A 19 6.74 -1.44 5.89
CA GLY A 19 8.19 -1.37 5.72
C GLY A 19 8.91 -2.72 5.67
N MET A 20 8.25 -3.80 6.11
CA MET A 20 8.76 -5.16 5.95
C MET A 20 8.64 -5.70 4.49
N ASN A 21 8.08 -4.93 3.54
CA ASN A 21 7.96 -5.37 2.15
C ASN A 21 9.27 -5.86 1.53
N PRO A 22 10.38 -5.09 1.54
CA PRO A 22 11.63 -5.53 0.94
C PRO A 22 12.17 -6.82 1.56
N LEU A 23 12.02 -6.98 2.89
CA LEU A 23 12.51 -8.13 3.62
C LEU A 23 11.97 -9.46 3.07
N PHE A 24 10.70 -9.49 2.68
CA PHE A 24 10.05 -10.70 2.18
C PHE A 24 9.97 -10.76 0.65
N ALA A 25 10.04 -9.62 -0.04
CA ALA A 25 9.95 -9.58 -1.50
C ALA A 25 11.29 -9.87 -2.19
N LEU A 26 12.40 -9.31 -1.67
CA LEU A 26 13.71 -9.45 -2.31
C LEU A 26 14.16 -10.92 -2.46
N PRO A 27 14.00 -11.83 -1.48
CA PRO A 27 14.34 -13.23 -1.67
C PRO A 27 13.56 -13.95 -2.78
N LEU A 28 12.35 -13.46 -3.11
CA LEU A 28 11.55 -13.99 -4.22
C LEU A 28 12.10 -13.49 -5.57
N TYR A 29 12.61 -12.26 -5.62
CA TYR A 29 13.26 -11.71 -6.81
C TYR A 29 14.61 -12.33 -7.10
N GLU A 30 15.39 -12.67 -6.06
CA GLU A 30 16.70 -13.35 -6.22
C GLU A 30 16.59 -14.68 -6.96
N VAL A 31 15.44 -15.36 -6.87
CA VAL A 31 15.16 -16.60 -7.62
C VAL A 31 14.50 -16.37 -8.97
N GLY A 32 14.42 -15.10 -9.42
CA GLY A 32 13.91 -14.72 -10.73
C GLY A 32 12.39 -14.63 -10.85
N MET A 33 11.65 -14.54 -9.73
CA MET A 33 10.20 -14.33 -9.80
C MET A 33 9.86 -12.92 -10.28
N THR A 34 8.86 -12.82 -11.17
CA THR A 34 8.37 -11.52 -11.67
C THR A 34 7.52 -10.82 -10.62
N SER A 35 7.47 -9.47 -10.69
CA SER A 35 6.69 -8.64 -9.77
C SER A 35 5.21 -9.02 -9.74
N GLU A 36 4.62 -9.33 -10.91
CA GLU A 36 3.23 -9.73 -11.04
C GLU A 36 2.95 -11.04 -10.31
N SER A 37 3.85 -12.04 -10.45
CA SER A 37 3.72 -13.33 -9.76
C SER A 37 3.83 -13.17 -8.24
N VAL A 38 4.79 -12.38 -7.77
CA VAL A 38 4.95 -12.09 -6.33
C VAL A 38 3.71 -11.39 -5.78
N LEU A 39 3.19 -10.37 -6.48
CA LEU A 39 2.01 -9.62 -6.08
C LEU A 39 0.74 -10.45 -6.16
N PHE A 40 0.62 -11.34 -7.14
CA PHE A 40 -0.48 -12.29 -7.21
C PHE A 40 -0.54 -13.18 -5.96
N TRP A 41 0.57 -13.84 -5.59
CA TRP A 41 0.64 -14.68 -4.39
C TRP A 41 0.42 -13.88 -3.11
N ARG A 42 1.02 -12.70 -3.01
CA ARG A 42 0.86 -11.77 -1.90
C ARG A 42 -0.62 -11.46 -1.63
N TYR A 43 -1.37 -11.06 -2.66
CA TYR A 43 -2.77 -10.68 -2.51
C TYR A 43 -3.65 -11.92 -2.31
N LEU A 44 -3.39 -12.99 -3.04
CA LEU A 44 -4.14 -14.24 -2.93
C LEU A 44 -4.08 -14.82 -1.51
N PHE A 45 -2.90 -14.88 -0.89
CA PHE A 45 -2.75 -15.41 0.46
C PHE A 45 -3.29 -14.47 1.55
N ALA A 46 -3.40 -13.18 1.28
CA ALA A 46 -4.03 -12.25 2.22
C ALA A 46 -5.55 -12.45 2.31
N LEU A 47 -6.20 -12.89 1.23
CA LEU A 47 -7.66 -13.06 1.20
C LEU A 47 -8.20 -14.07 2.22
N PRO A 48 -7.66 -15.29 2.38
CA PRO A 48 -8.11 -16.23 3.40
C PRO A 48 -8.01 -15.67 4.81
N VAL A 49 -6.93 -14.95 5.12
CA VAL A 49 -6.72 -14.31 6.42
C VAL A 49 -7.83 -13.31 6.71
N LEU A 50 -8.11 -12.41 5.76
CA LEU A 50 -9.17 -11.41 5.90
C LEU A 50 -10.57 -12.04 5.89
N ALA A 51 -10.78 -13.12 5.10
CA ALA A 51 -12.05 -13.85 5.07
C ALA A 51 -12.35 -14.51 6.42
N ILE A 52 -11.36 -15.20 7.01
CA ILE A 52 -11.48 -15.80 8.34
C ILE A 52 -11.80 -14.72 9.38
N MET A 53 -11.09 -13.57 9.34
CA MET A 53 -11.36 -12.45 10.25
C MET A 53 -12.77 -11.88 10.05
N LEU A 54 -13.28 -11.83 8.81
CA LEU A 54 -14.61 -11.34 8.49
C LEU A 54 -15.68 -12.27 9.08
N ILE A 55 -15.51 -13.59 8.89
CA ILE A 55 -16.40 -14.62 9.43
C ILE A 55 -16.36 -14.61 10.97
N ALA A 56 -15.18 -14.59 11.56
CA ALA A 56 -15.00 -14.57 13.03
C ALA A 56 -15.66 -13.35 13.70
N ARG A 57 -15.77 -12.23 12.98
CA ARG A 57 -16.47 -11.04 13.45
C ARG A 57 -17.97 -11.02 13.12
N GLY A 58 -18.53 -12.12 12.62
CA GLY A 58 -19.95 -12.24 12.27
C GLY A 58 -20.39 -11.27 11.16
N ARG A 59 -19.46 -10.82 10.30
CA ARG A 59 -19.77 -9.90 9.21
C ARG A 59 -20.12 -10.68 7.95
N ASN A 60 -21.12 -10.21 7.20
CA ASN A 60 -21.52 -10.83 5.94
C ASN A 60 -20.70 -10.28 4.75
N PHE A 61 -20.58 -11.11 3.70
CA PHE A 61 -19.94 -10.76 2.44
C PHE A 61 -20.86 -9.99 1.47
N LYS A 62 -22.13 -9.74 1.82
CA LYS A 62 -23.06 -9.10 0.88
C LYS A 62 -22.62 -7.69 0.55
N LEU A 63 -22.44 -7.40 -0.75
CA LEU A 63 -22.18 -6.07 -1.29
C LEU A 63 -23.47 -5.47 -1.86
N GLU A 64 -23.65 -4.20 -1.65
CA GLU A 64 -24.63 -3.41 -2.38
C GLU A 64 -24.07 -3.07 -3.77
N LYS A 65 -24.93 -3.07 -4.80
CA LYS A 65 -24.51 -2.73 -6.17
C LYS A 65 -23.82 -1.37 -6.26
N ARG A 66 -24.22 -0.42 -5.41
CA ARG A 66 -23.60 0.93 -5.32
C ARG A 66 -22.16 0.91 -4.81
N GLN A 67 -21.78 -0.10 -4.03
CA GLN A 67 -20.44 -0.23 -3.44
C GLN A 67 -19.46 -0.93 -4.39
N LEU A 68 -19.96 -1.64 -5.41
CA LEU A 68 -19.13 -2.45 -6.29
C LEU A 68 -18.12 -1.60 -7.07
N LEU A 69 -18.60 -0.59 -7.80
CA LEU A 69 -17.73 0.26 -8.64
C LEU A 69 -16.65 0.98 -7.83
N PRO A 70 -16.95 1.63 -6.69
CA PRO A 70 -15.92 2.21 -5.83
C PRO A 70 -14.89 1.19 -5.33
N LEU A 71 -15.31 -0.01 -4.93
CA LEU A 71 -14.40 -1.04 -4.43
C LEU A 71 -13.50 -1.61 -5.54
N VAL A 72 -14.05 -1.78 -6.75
CA VAL A 72 -13.25 -2.16 -7.94
C VAL A 72 -12.19 -1.09 -8.23
N SER A 73 -12.59 0.19 -8.25
CA SER A 73 -11.65 1.30 -8.48
C SER A 73 -10.54 1.34 -7.42
N LEU A 74 -10.88 1.14 -6.13
CA LEU A 74 -9.90 1.05 -5.05
C LEU A 74 -8.96 -0.14 -5.23
N GLY A 75 -9.48 -1.29 -5.65
CA GLY A 75 -8.67 -2.49 -5.90
C GLY A 75 -7.68 -2.27 -7.04
N ILE A 76 -8.11 -1.66 -8.12
CA ILE A 76 -7.25 -1.31 -9.26
C ILE A 76 -6.17 -0.30 -8.84
N LEU A 77 -6.55 0.79 -8.15
CA LEU A 77 -5.59 1.81 -7.68
C LEU A 77 -4.53 1.21 -6.77
N LEU A 78 -4.93 0.38 -5.81
CA LEU A 78 -3.99 -0.26 -4.88
C LEU A 78 -3.08 -1.27 -5.59
N ALA A 79 -3.62 -2.04 -6.52
CA ALA A 79 -2.84 -3.00 -7.30
C ALA A 79 -1.84 -2.31 -8.23
N LEU A 80 -2.25 -1.24 -8.93
CA LEU A 80 -1.35 -0.44 -9.77
C LEU A 80 -0.24 0.24 -8.94
N SER A 81 -0.58 0.77 -7.76
CA SER A 81 0.42 1.31 -6.84
C SER A 81 1.43 0.24 -6.43
N SER A 82 0.95 -0.94 -6.00
CA SER A 82 1.82 -2.06 -5.61
C SER A 82 2.71 -2.52 -6.77
N LEU A 83 2.14 -2.63 -7.99
CA LEU A 83 2.90 -3.04 -9.17
C LEU A 83 4.00 -2.05 -9.48
N ALA A 84 3.68 -0.77 -9.57
CA ALA A 84 4.66 0.27 -9.88
C ALA A 84 5.80 0.32 -8.84
N LEU A 85 5.51 0.13 -7.56
CA LEU A 85 6.54 0.05 -6.52
C LEU A 85 7.41 -1.19 -6.69
N PHE A 86 6.82 -2.36 -6.87
CA PHE A 86 7.56 -3.61 -6.98
C PHE A 86 8.38 -3.68 -8.26
N GLU A 87 7.88 -3.14 -9.38
CA GLU A 87 8.65 -2.96 -10.61
C GLU A 87 9.85 -2.02 -10.41
N SER A 88 9.73 -0.97 -9.60
CA SER A 88 10.84 -0.05 -9.34
C SER A 88 12.05 -0.73 -8.68
N TYR A 89 11.85 -1.83 -7.94
CA TYR A 89 12.93 -2.59 -7.29
C TYR A 89 13.88 -3.26 -8.29
N HIS A 90 13.48 -3.42 -9.55
CA HIS A 90 14.36 -3.88 -10.62
C HIS A 90 15.30 -2.78 -11.16
N PHE A 91 14.98 -1.51 -10.90
CA PHE A 91 15.70 -0.35 -11.43
C PHE A 91 16.48 0.44 -10.39
N MET A 92 16.23 0.20 -9.09
CA MET A 92 16.92 0.86 -7.98
C MET A 92 16.84 0.00 -6.72
N ALA A 93 17.71 0.28 -5.74
CA ALA A 93 17.66 -0.39 -4.44
C ALA A 93 16.29 -0.18 -3.76
N ALA A 94 15.73 -1.25 -3.19
CA ALA A 94 14.40 -1.24 -2.59
C ALA A 94 14.28 -0.22 -1.44
N GLY A 95 15.38 0.03 -0.70
CA GLY A 95 15.43 1.06 0.34
C GLY A 95 15.26 2.48 -0.23
N ILE A 96 15.88 2.77 -1.40
CA ILE A 96 15.74 4.06 -2.09
C ILE A 96 14.30 4.21 -2.60
N ALA A 97 13.76 3.18 -3.24
CA ALA A 97 12.39 3.18 -3.75
C ALA A 97 11.38 3.39 -2.61
N SER A 98 11.53 2.70 -1.48
CA SER A 98 10.68 2.86 -0.30
C SER A 98 10.76 4.28 0.28
N THR A 99 11.98 4.87 0.32
CA THR A 99 12.15 6.25 0.79
C THR A 99 11.48 7.26 -0.16
N LEU A 100 11.64 7.08 -1.48
CA LEU A 100 10.98 7.94 -2.47
C LEU A 100 9.45 7.80 -2.44
N LEU A 101 8.92 6.63 -2.05
CA LEU A 101 7.49 6.42 -1.89
C LEU A 101 6.89 7.42 -0.88
N PHE A 102 7.66 7.89 0.12
CA PHE A 102 7.21 8.88 1.11
C PHE A 102 6.85 10.26 0.54
N VAL A 103 6.91 10.43 -0.77
CA VAL A 103 6.27 11.56 -1.47
C VAL A 103 4.73 11.45 -1.42
N TYR A 104 4.15 10.26 -1.22
CA TYR A 104 2.69 10.10 -1.23
C TYR A 104 1.93 10.96 -0.19
N PRO A 105 2.42 11.24 1.04
CA PRO A 105 1.74 12.13 1.96
C PRO A 105 1.61 13.57 1.43
N ILE A 106 2.62 14.02 0.67
CA ILE A 106 2.59 15.34 0.01
C ILE A 106 1.48 15.34 -1.04
N MET A 107 1.41 14.28 -1.86
CA MET A 107 0.36 14.13 -2.87
C MET A 107 -1.03 14.05 -2.22
N VAL A 108 -1.19 13.33 -1.10
CA VAL A 108 -2.45 13.30 -0.33
C VAL A 108 -2.83 14.72 0.12
N ALA A 109 -1.90 15.44 0.75
CA ALA A 109 -2.13 16.80 1.23
C ALA A 109 -2.52 17.74 0.08
N LEU A 110 -1.84 17.65 -1.05
CA LEU A 110 -2.16 18.44 -2.27
C LEU A 110 -3.56 18.11 -2.79
N ILE A 111 -3.90 16.83 -2.94
CA ILE A 111 -5.24 16.42 -3.42
C ILE A 111 -6.33 16.89 -2.45
N MET A 112 -6.12 16.74 -1.12
CA MET A 112 -7.07 17.19 -0.11
C MET A 112 -7.26 18.70 -0.13
N THR A 113 -6.19 19.47 -0.35
CA THR A 113 -6.26 20.92 -0.43
C THR A 113 -6.90 21.39 -1.73
N LEU A 114 -6.46 20.87 -2.88
CA LEU A 114 -6.90 21.37 -4.20
C LEU A 114 -8.32 20.90 -4.54
N CYS A 115 -8.63 19.61 -4.26
CA CYS A 115 -9.92 19.03 -4.65
C CYS A 115 -11.00 19.17 -3.57
N PHE A 116 -10.61 19.26 -2.30
CA PHE A 116 -11.55 19.23 -1.18
C PHE A 116 -11.44 20.44 -0.27
N HIS A 117 -10.60 21.43 -0.62
CA HIS A 117 -10.41 22.70 0.09
C HIS A 117 -10.07 22.51 1.58
N GLU A 118 -9.41 21.41 1.94
CA GLU A 118 -8.92 21.17 3.28
C GLU A 118 -7.73 22.13 3.57
N LYS A 119 -7.77 22.83 4.71
CA LYS A 119 -6.70 23.74 5.08
C LYS A 119 -5.47 22.97 5.56
N LEU A 120 -4.33 23.20 4.93
CA LEU A 120 -3.06 22.67 5.40
C LEU A 120 -2.74 23.26 6.78
N THR A 121 -2.49 22.40 7.75
CA THR A 121 -2.01 22.84 9.06
C THR A 121 -0.52 23.18 8.97
N LYS A 122 -0.04 24.09 9.85
CA LYS A 122 1.40 24.42 9.93
C LYS A 122 2.25 23.16 10.21
N LEU A 123 1.72 22.24 11.00
CA LEU A 123 2.37 20.95 11.29
C LEU A 123 2.50 20.09 10.03
N THR A 124 1.45 19.99 9.21
CA THR A 124 1.47 19.25 7.93
C THR A 124 2.55 19.82 7.00
N VAL A 125 2.61 21.14 6.86
CA VAL A 125 3.64 21.81 6.03
C VAL A 125 5.04 21.52 6.57
N PHE A 126 5.25 21.58 7.88
CA PHE A 126 6.53 21.26 8.52
C PHE A 126 6.96 19.82 8.25
N CYS A 127 6.05 18.84 8.41
CA CYS A 127 6.32 17.43 8.10
C CYS A 127 6.67 17.22 6.62
N ILE A 128 5.98 17.91 5.70
CA ILE A 128 6.30 17.87 4.27
C ILE A 128 7.72 18.36 3.99
N VAL A 129 8.11 19.48 4.60
CA VAL A 129 9.45 20.06 4.42
C VAL A 129 10.53 19.10 4.93
N ILE A 130 10.33 18.48 6.10
CA ILE A 130 11.25 17.48 6.65
C ILE A 130 11.37 16.27 5.70
N ALA A 131 10.24 15.73 5.22
CA ALA A 131 10.24 14.59 4.32
C ALA A 131 10.99 14.90 3.01
N LEU A 132 10.74 16.07 2.38
CA LEU A 132 11.46 16.50 1.19
C LEU A 132 12.96 16.71 1.44
N SER A 133 13.32 17.25 2.60
CA SER A 133 14.73 17.42 2.99
C SER A 133 15.43 16.07 3.13
N GLY A 134 14.76 15.08 3.74
CA GLY A 134 15.27 13.70 3.87
C GLY A 134 15.50 13.05 2.49
N ILE A 135 14.56 13.19 1.57
CA ILE A 135 14.68 12.68 0.19
C ILE A 135 15.84 13.40 -0.54
N GLY A 136 15.98 14.71 -0.36
CA GLY A 136 17.07 15.48 -0.94
C GLY A 136 18.46 15.07 -0.44
N LEU A 137 18.58 14.71 0.85
CA LEU A 137 19.82 14.19 1.44
C LEU A 137 20.15 12.79 0.90
N LEU A 138 19.15 11.96 0.66
CA LEU A 138 19.33 10.62 0.08
C LEU A 138 19.90 10.70 -1.35
N TYR A 139 19.51 11.73 -2.11
CA TYR A 139 20.01 11.94 -3.48
C TYR A 139 21.51 12.31 -3.52
N GLN A 140 22.06 12.89 -2.44
CA GLN A 140 23.48 13.28 -2.35
C GLN A 140 24.39 12.17 -1.77
N GLY A 141 23.84 11.06 -1.34
CA GLY A 141 24.57 9.94 -0.71
C GLY A 141 25.10 8.92 -1.71
N ASP A 142 26.42 8.90 -1.82
CA ASP A 142 27.35 7.86 -2.25
C ASP A 142 27.37 7.37 -3.72
N ASP A 143 28.54 7.61 -4.27
CA ASP A 143 29.30 6.84 -5.28
C ASP A 143 28.54 5.86 -6.21
N GLY A 144 28.02 6.39 -7.31
CA GLY A 144 28.00 5.64 -8.58
C GLY A 144 26.68 5.01 -9.02
N ASP A 145 25.71 4.78 -8.15
CA ASP A 145 24.38 4.30 -8.57
C ASP A 145 23.52 5.50 -9.00
N THR A 146 23.59 5.82 -10.28
CA THR A 146 22.66 6.80 -10.89
C THR A 146 21.24 6.31 -10.71
N LEU A 147 20.44 7.08 -9.98
CA LEU A 147 18.99 6.84 -9.85
C LEU A 147 18.41 6.64 -11.26
N SER A 148 17.90 5.45 -11.54
CA SER A 148 17.23 5.19 -12.80
C SER A 148 16.00 6.08 -12.92
N LEU A 149 15.96 6.91 -13.96
CA LEU A 149 14.80 7.79 -14.22
C LEU A 149 13.50 6.98 -14.29
N LEU A 150 13.55 5.78 -14.89
CA LEU A 150 12.39 4.88 -14.97
C LEU A 150 11.95 4.41 -13.58
N GLY A 151 12.90 4.02 -12.72
CA GLY A 151 12.59 3.63 -11.35
C GLY A 151 11.95 4.77 -10.56
N VAL A 152 12.47 5.99 -10.67
CA VAL A 152 11.88 7.19 -10.03
C VAL A 152 10.47 7.44 -10.53
N LEU A 153 10.23 7.38 -11.85
CA LEU A 153 8.90 7.56 -12.43
C LEU A 153 7.90 6.50 -11.95
N LEU A 154 8.34 5.25 -11.82
CA LEU A 154 7.52 4.16 -11.28
C LEU A 154 7.13 4.42 -9.82
N VAL A 155 8.08 4.83 -8.97
CA VAL A 155 7.79 5.17 -7.56
C VAL A 155 6.86 6.38 -7.47
N MET A 156 7.05 7.41 -8.29
CA MET A 156 6.16 8.57 -8.33
C MET A 156 4.74 8.19 -8.76
N ALA A 157 4.60 7.32 -9.76
CA ALA A 157 3.31 6.76 -10.16
C ALA A 157 2.66 5.94 -9.04
N SER A 158 3.45 5.08 -8.38
CA SER A 158 3.01 4.32 -7.20
C SER A 158 2.49 5.24 -6.10
N SER A 159 3.26 6.28 -5.75
CA SER A 159 2.90 7.29 -4.75
C SER A 159 1.60 8.00 -5.09
N LEU A 160 1.40 8.34 -6.37
CA LEU A 160 0.18 8.99 -6.83
C LEU A 160 -1.04 8.07 -6.72
N PHE A 161 -0.95 6.83 -7.21
CA PHE A 161 -2.04 5.86 -7.10
C PHE A 161 -2.40 5.57 -5.63
N TYR A 162 -1.39 5.45 -4.76
CA TYR A 162 -1.59 5.25 -3.33
C TYR A 162 -2.24 6.46 -2.66
N ALA A 163 -1.81 7.67 -3.02
CA ALA A 163 -2.41 8.91 -2.51
C ALA A 163 -3.90 9.01 -2.90
N ILE A 164 -4.24 8.71 -4.15
CA ILE A 164 -5.63 8.70 -4.63
C ILE A 164 -6.43 7.62 -3.87
N TYR A 165 -5.85 6.43 -3.64
CA TYR A 165 -6.47 5.37 -2.84
C TYR A 165 -6.80 5.84 -1.42
N ILE A 166 -5.84 6.44 -0.70
CA ILE A 166 -6.02 6.95 0.67
C ILE A 166 -7.12 8.02 0.72
N VAL A 167 -7.09 8.97 -0.22
CA VAL A 167 -8.12 10.00 -0.34
C VAL A 167 -9.49 9.40 -0.62
N ALA A 168 -9.59 8.43 -1.53
CA ALA A 168 -10.85 7.77 -1.88
C ALA A 168 -11.44 6.99 -0.70
N VAL A 169 -10.61 6.27 0.08
CA VAL A 169 -11.06 5.56 1.30
C VAL A 169 -11.67 6.51 2.33
N ASN A 170 -11.20 7.76 2.39
CA ASN A 170 -11.73 8.78 3.31
C ASN A 170 -13.10 9.35 2.91
N ARG A 171 -13.66 8.97 1.76
CA ARG A 171 -14.92 9.55 1.25
C ARG A 171 -16.17 9.05 1.97
N PRO A 172 -17.20 9.92 2.14
CA PRO A 172 -18.43 9.58 2.86
C PRO A 172 -19.15 8.34 2.33
N PHE A 173 -19.11 8.08 1.02
CA PHE A 173 -19.78 6.93 0.40
C PHE A 173 -19.17 5.58 0.77
N LEU A 174 -17.94 5.56 1.31
CA LEU A 174 -17.26 4.36 1.82
C LEU A 174 -17.33 4.23 3.35
N GLN A 175 -17.64 5.30 4.08
CA GLN A 175 -17.67 5.31 5.55
C GLN A 175 -18.69 4.34 6.16
N GLY A 176 -19.74 3.96 5.42
CA GLY A 176 -20.72 2.94 5.84
C GLY A 176 -20.24 1.50 5.69
N ILE A 177 -19.11 1.26 5.03
CA ILE A 177 -18.56 -0.08 4.80
C ILE A 177 -17.60 -0.42 5.95
N ALA A 178 -17.81 -1.59 6.57
CA ALA A 178 -16.88 -2.06 7.61
C ALA A 178 -15.45 -2.17 7.02
N THR A 179 -14.45 -1.63 7.73
CA THR A 179 -13.04 -1.59 7.32
C THR A 179 -12.54 -2.92 6.77
N LEU A 180 -12.79 -4.00 7.52
CA LEU A 180 -12.37 -5.34 7.14
C LEU A 180 -12.97 -5.80 5.81
N LYS A 181 -14.24 -5.47 5.57
CA LYS A 181 -14.94 -5.76 4.33
C LYS A 181 -14.39 -4.92 3.16
N LEU A 182 -14.12 -3.65 3.41
CA LEU A 182 -13.51 -2.74 2.43
C LEU A 182 -12.14 -3.29 2.00
N THR A 183 -11.26 -3.58 2.97
CA THR A 183 -9.91 -4.12 2.70
C THR A 183 -9.98 -5.45 1.96
N PHE A 184 -10.87 -6.38 2.37
CA PHE A 184 -11.04 -7.67 1.70
C PHE A 184 -11.39 -7.51 0.22
N TYR A 185 -12.41 -6.68 -0.10
CA TYR A 185 -12.82 -6.49 -1.50
C TYR A 185 -11.82 -5.71 -2.32
N THR A 186 -11.13 -4.74 -1.73
CA THR A 186 -10.04 -4.02 -2.40
C THR A 186 -8.93 -4.99 -2.84
N LEU A 187 -8.49 -5.89 -1.94
CA LEU A 187 -7.50 -6.91 -2.30
C LEU A 187 -8.05 -7.95 -3.27
N LEU A 188 -9.31 -8.36 -3.13
CA LEU A 188 -9.95 -9.29 -4.06
C LEU A 188 -9.93 -8.76 -5.49
N PHE A 189 -10.33 -7.50 -5.71
CA PHE A 189 -10.29 -6.88 -7.04
C PHE A 189 -8.85 -6.67 -7.52
N GLY A 190 -7.90 -6.42 -6.63
CA GLY A 190 -6.48 -6.40 -6.97
C GLY A 190 -5.96 -7.75 -7.47
N VAL A 191 -6.39 -8.87 -6.85
CA VAL A 191 -6.04 -10.22 -7.34
C VAL A 191 -6.51 -10.44 -8.78
N PHE A 192 -7.71 -9.99 -9.13
CA PHE A 192 -8.19 -10.13 -10.51
C PHE A 192 -7.31 -9.38 -11.51
N LEU A 193 -6.80 -8.20 -11.15
CA LEU A 193 -5.88 -7.45 -12.00
C LEU A 193 -4.57 -8.25 -12.19
N PHE A 194 -3.98 -8.77 -11.13
CA PHE A 194 -2.76 -9.57 -11.24
C PHE A 194 -3.00 -10.90 -11.95
N ALA A 195 -4.16 -11.55 -11.72
CA ALA A 195 -4.54 -12.76 -12.46
C ALA A 195 -4.57 -12.52 -13.98
N PHE A 196 -5.06 -11.35 -14.39
CA PHE A 196 -5.05 -10.94 -15.80
C PHE A 196 -3.61 -10.72 -16.32
N GLN A 197 -2.73 -10.08 -15.53
CA GLN A 197 -1.34 -9.83 -15.91
C GLN A 197 -0.50 -11.11 -16.04
N VAL A 198 -0.79 -12.13 -15.25
CA VAL A 198 -0.14 -13.46 -15.36
C VAL A 198 -0.87 -14.40 -16.33
N ASP A 199 -1.63 -13.85 -17.29
CA ASP A 199 -2.39 -14.59 -18.31
C ASP A 199 -3.24 -15.72 -17.70
N PHE A 200 -3.96 -15.41 -16.60
CA PHE A 200 -4.75 -16.37 -15.83
C PHE A 200 -3.97 -17.62 -15.39
N GLY A 201 -2.68 -17.44 -15.10
CA GLY A 201 -1.81 -18.48 -14.58
C GLY A 201 -0.85 -19.11 -15.61
N GLN A 202 -0.90 -18.74 -16.89
CA GLN A 202 0.01 -19.28 -17.91
C GLN A 202 1.44 -18.77 -17.72
N SER A 203 1.63 -17.53 -17.33
CA SER A 203 2.94 -16.92 -17.01
C SER A 203 3.22 -16.89 -15.51
N LEU A 204 2.36 -17.50 -14.67
CA LEU A 204 2.52 -17.48 -13.23
C LEU A 204 3.72 -18.28 -12.78
N GLN A 205 4.63 -17.63 -12.09
CA GLN A 205 5.79 -18.29 -11.49
C GLN A 205 5.50 -18.75 -10.06
N TYR A 206 6.09 -19.89 -9.70
CA TYR A 206 5.93 -20.50 -8.38
C TYR A 206 7.24 -20.42 -7.61
N PRO A 207 7.20 -20.17 -6.28
CA PRO A 207 8.37 -20.29 -5.43
C PRO A 207 9.00 -21.68 -5.55
N THR A 208 10.27 -21.72 -5.94
CA THR A 208 10.99 -22.97 -6.23
C THR A 208 11.34 -23.78 -4.98
N HIS A 209 11.53 -23.09 -3.83
CA HIS A 209 11.91 -23.69 -2.56
C HIS A 209 10.83 -23.49 -1.50
N TRP A 210 10.71 -24.43 -0.56
CA TRP A 210 9.69 -24.39 0.49
C TRP A 210 9.78 -23.15 1.39
N TYR A 211 10.97 -22.63 1.68
CA TYR A 211 11.15 -21.42 2.48
C TYR A 211 10.64 -20.14 1.80
N LEU A 212 10.66 -20.11 0.46
CA LEU A 212 10.12 -18.99 -0.32
C LEU A 212 8.60 -18.88 -0.22
N TRP A 213 7.91 -20.01 -0.02
CA TRP A 213 6.47 -19.99 0.32
C TRP A 213 6.25 -19.31 1.68
N GLY A 214 7.18 -19.51 2.64
CA GLY A 214 7.17 -18.78 3.91
C GLY A 214 7.28 -17.27 3.69
N ASN A 215 8.19 -16.82 2.83
CA ASN A 215 8.33 -15.40 2.48
C ASN A 215 7.05 -14.86 1.81
N ALA A 216 6.46 -15.58 0.86
CA ALA A 216 5.21 -15.18 0.21
C ALA A 216 4.04 -15.07 1.20
N ILE A 217 3.92 -16.01 2.15
CA ILE A 217 2.90 -15.98 3.21
C ILE A 217 3.16 -14.81 4.17
N CYS A 218 4.40 -14.58 4.61
CA CYS A 218 4.74 -13.45 5.47
C CYS A 218 4.47 -12.11 4.76
N LEU A 219 4.78 -12.02 3.47
CA LEU A 219 4.47 -10.86 2.62
C LEU A 219 2.94 -10.60 2.54
N ALA A 220 2.14 -11.65 2.52
CA ALA A 220 0.68 -11.53 2.52
C ALA A 220 0.12 -11.12 3.89
N ILE A 221 0.70 -11.61 4.99
CA ILE A 221 0.18 -11.35 6.34
C ILE A 221 0.61 -9.97 6.82
N PHE A 222 1.92 -9.69 6.91
CA PHE A 222 2.44 -8.48 7.54
C PHE A 222 2.22 -7.23 6.67
N PRO A 223 2.89 -7.05 5.52
CA PRO A 223 2.74 -5.80 4.77
C PRO A 223 1.45 -5.70 3.95
N THR A 224 0.64 -6.79 3.89
CA THR A 224 -0.62 -6.73 3.14
C THR A 224 -1.83 -6.77 4.08
N ALA A 225 -2.15 -7.92 4.69
CA ALA A 225 -3.38 -8.05 5.47
C ALA A 225 -3.38 -7.11 6.69
N ILE A 226 -2.31 -7.11 7.50
CA ILE A 226 -2.20 -6.29 8.71
C ILE A 226 -2.06 -4.82 8.32
N SER A 227 -1.11 -4.48 7.44
CA SER A 227 -0.84 -3.09 7.07
C SER A 227 -2.07 -2.42 6.46
N PHE A 228 -2.67 -2.99 5.41
CA PHE A 228 -3.82 -2.37 4.75
C PHE A 228 -5.07 -2.31 5.62
N LEU A 229 -5.29 -3.33 6.48
CA LEU A 229 -6.38 -3.29 7.45
C LEU A 229 -6.17 -2.15 8.46
N CYS A 230 -4.96 -2.02 9.00
CA CYS A 230 -4.62 -0.96 9.96
C CYS A 230 -4.67 0.42 9.30
N THR A 231 -4.14 0.58 8.07
CA THR A 231 -4.21 1.82 7.29
C THR A 231 -5.67 2.25 7.08
N THR A 232 -6.50 1.33 6.57
CA THR A 232 -7.91 1.63 6.31
C THR A 232 -8.64 2.03 7.60
N GLN A 233 -8.37 1.36 8.70
CA GLN A 233 -8.96 1.68 10.00
C GLN A 233 -8.41 2.99 10.57
N ALA A 234 -7.13 3.30 10.38
CA ALA A 234 -6.54 4.57 10.76
C ALA A 234 -7.20 5.73 9.99
N ILE A 235 -7.36 5.61 8.66
CA ILE A 235 -8.05 6.61 7.83
C ILE A 235 -9.47 6.87 8.34
N GLN A 236 -10.21 5.84 8.75
CA GLN A 236 -11.55 6.00 9.31
C GLN A 236 -11.57 6.67 10.70
N CYS A 237 -10.47 6.55 11.46
CA CYS A 237 -10.36 7.13 12.81
C CYS A 237 -9.86 8.57 12.82
N ILE A 238 -8.85 8.89 12.00
CA ILE A 238 -8.12 10.18 12.04
C ILE A 238 -8.09 10.90 10.69
N GLY A 239 -8.63 10.32 9.62
CA GLY A 239 -8.67 10.90 8.28
C GLY A 239 -7.45 10.54 7.41
N ALA A 240 -7.50 10.98 6.14
CA ALA A 240 -6.50 10.65 5.13
C ALA A 240 -5.15 11.32 5.41
N THR A 241 -5.15 12.63 5.61
CA THR A 241 -3.91 13.42 5.79
C THR A 241 -3.08 13.00 7.00
N PRO A 242 -3.64 12.85 8.23
CA PRO A 242 -2.85 12.37 9.37
C PRO A 242 -2.35 10.94 9.18
N THR A 243 -3.14 10.06 8.57
CA THR A 243 -2.72 8.67 8.31
C THR A 243 -1.56 8.62 7.32
N ALA A 244 -1.59 9.43 6.26
CA ALA A 244 -0.51 9.49 5.29
C ALA A 244 0.81 10.01 5.90
N ILE A 245 0.75 10.98 6.81
CA ILE A 245 1.92 11.53 7.51
C ILE A 245 2.60 10.49 8.42
N LEU A 246 1.87 9.47 8.88
CA LEU A 246 2.44 8.38 9.67
C LEU A 246 3.21 7.36 8.83
N GLY A 247 3.01 7.32 7.51
CA GLY A 247 3.71 6.40 6.61
C GLY A 247 5.24 6.41 6.75
N PRO A 248 5.90 7.59 6.79
CA PRO A 248 7.35 7.69 7.00
C PRO A 248 7.89 7.12 8.33
N LEU A 249 7.05 6.59 9.22
CA LEU A 249 7.48 5.83 10.39
C LEU A 249 7.85 4.36 10.05
N GLU A 250 7.90 4.03 8.77
CA GLU A 250 8.41 2.74 8.29
C GLU A 250 9.89 2.59 8.68
N PRO A 251 10.31 1.42 9.21
CA PRO A 251 11.69 1.19 9.61
C PRO A 251 12.63 1.04 8.42
#